data_2dd766085648ef28c2e41e0002d0400d
#
_entry.id   2dd766085648ef28c2e41e0002d0400d
#
_cell.length_a   1.000
_cell.length_b   1.000
_cell.length_c   1.000
_cell.angle_alpha   90.00
_cell.angle_beta   90.00
_cell.angle_gamma   90.00
#
_symmetry.space_group_name_H-M   'P 1'
#
loop_
_entity.id
_entity.type
_entity.pdbx_description
1 polymer ?
#
loop_
_entity_poly.entity_id
_entity_poly.type
_entity_poly.pdbx_seq_one_letter_code
_entity_poly.pdbx_strand_id
1 'polypeptide(L)'
;KGLAVAMAPKVRVNCVAPAFTDTPWMSQHFGADYQQVISSASAGYPLQRIATPDDIAGAILGLITGGDFVTGQTLLVDGGLSLS
;
A
#
# COMPACT_ATOMS: atom_id res chain seq x y z
N LYS A 1 -12.73 -8.21 8.24
CA LYS A 1 -14.03 -8.66 7.71
C LYS A 1 -15.15 -8.52 8.73
N GLY A 2 -14.91 -8.93 9.97
CA GLY A 2 -15.93 -8.85 11.02
C GLY A 2 -16.42 -7.42 11.25
N LEU A 3 -15.50 -6.45 11.28
CA LEU A 3 -15.89 -5.05 11.45
C LEU A 3 -16.71 -4.54 10.26
N ALA A 4 -16.36 -4.94 9.05
CA ALA A 4 -17.10 -4.54 7.85
C ALA A 4 -18.54 -5.03 7.90
N VAL A 5 -18.75 -6.29 8.31
CA VAL A 5 -20.09 -6.85 8.45
C VAL A 5 -20.88 -6.12 9.54
N ALA A 6 -20.24 -5.86 10.69
CA ALA A 6 -20.89 -5.21 11.81
C ALA A 6 -21.30 -3.76 11.49
N MET A 7 -20.55 -3.07 10.65
CA MET A 7 -20.81 -1.66 10.31
C MET A 7 -21.72 -1.48 9.10
N ALA A 8 -21.93 -2.55 8.33
CA ALA A 8 -22.83 -2.49 7.18
C ALA A 8 -24.29 -2.31 7.65
N PRO A 9 -25.15 -1.66 6.88
CA PRO A 9 -24.87 -1.01 5.59
C PRO A 9 -24.44 0.45 5.70
N LYS A 10 -24.28 0.99 6.90
CA LYS A 10 -24.04 2.41 7.10
C LYS A 10 -22.63 2.84 6.77
N VAL A 11 -21.65 1.96 7.00
CA VAL A 11 -20.23 2.30 6.84
C VAL A 11 -19.54 1.16 6.10
N ARG A 12 -18.73 1.50 5.08
CA ARG A 12 -17.83 0.56 4.44
C ARG A 12 -16.49 0.57 5.19
N VAL A 13 -15.91 -0.61 5.38
CA VAL A 13 -14.63 -0.76 6.06
C VAL A 13 -13.71 -1.61 5.19
N ASN A 14 -12.64 -1.02 4.70
CA ASN A 14 -11.64 -1.68 3.90
C ASN A 14 -10.25 -1.42 4.47
N CYS A 15 -9.28 -2.19 4.01
CA CYS A 15 -7.90 -2.10 4.47
C CYS A 15 -6.97 -1.99 3.27
N VAL A 16 -5.90 -1.21 3.43
CA VAL A 16 -4.82 -1.13 2.46
C VAL A 16 -3.57 -1.75 3.08
N ALA A 17 -2.95 -2.67 2.38
CA ALA A 17 -1.72 -3.34 2.83
C ALA A 17 -0.57 -2.93 1.92
N PRO A 18 0.26 -1.95 2.36
CA PRO A 18 1.39 -1.49 1.56
C PRO A 18 2.58 -2.44 1.68
N ALA A 19 3.43 -2.42 0.67
CA ALA A 19 4.75 -3.05 0.73
C ALA A 19 5.80 -2.01 1.16
N PHE A 20 7.05 -2.25 0.80
CA PHE A 20 8.16 -1.34 1.13
C PHE A 20 7.85 0.06 0.57
N THR A 21 7.79 1.04 1.47
CA THR A 21 7.42 2.41 1.12
C THR A 21 8.57 3.36 1.46
N ASP A 22 8.90 4.23 0.51
CA ASP A 22 9.95 5.24 0.67
C ASP A 22 9.44 6.35 1.58
N THR A 23 9.90 6.35 2.83
CA THR A 23 9.52 7.33 3.83
C THR A 23 10.77 7.98 4.44
N PRO A 24 10.66 9.20 5.02
CA PRO A 24 11.78 9.81 5.73
C PRO A 24 12.35 8.93 6.84
N TRP A 25 11.49 8.14 7.52
CA TRP A 25 11.97 7.21 8.54
C TRP A 25 12.93 6.19 7.96
N MET A 26 12.62 5.66 6.77
CA MET A 26 13.45 4.67 6.10
C MET A 26 14.81 5.24 5.73
N SER A 27 14.85 6.46 5.18
CA SER A 27 16.11 7.09 4.81
C SER A 27 16.97 7.37 6.04
N GLN A 28 16.38 7.75 7.16
CA GLN A 28 17.11 7.95 8.42
C GLN A 28 17.65 6.63 8.98
N HIS A 29 16.87 5.56 8.87
CA HIS A 29 17.26 4.25 9.39
C HIS A 29 18.44 3.64 8.61
N PHE A 30 18.41 3.69 7.28
CA PHE A 30 19.43 3.09 6.44
C PHE A 30 20.60 4.00 6.16
N GLY A 31 20.44 5.32 6.33
CA GLY A 31 21.52 6.29 6.15
C GLY A 31 22.09 6.30 4.74
N ALA A 32 23.43 6.26 4.63
CA ALA A 32 24.12 6.37 3.35
C ALA A 32 23.84 5.22 2.39
N ASP A 33 23.42 4.05 2.90
CA ASP A 33 23.15 2.87 2.08
C ASP A 33 21.75 2.88 1.49
N TYR A 34 20.95 3.89 1.79
CA TYR A 34 19.53 3.88 1.45
C TYR A 34 19.27 3.77 -0.05
N GLN A 35 20.04 4.48 -0.88
CA GLN A 35 19.87 4.42 -2.34
C GLN A 35 20.10 3.01 -2.88
N GLN A 36 21.07 2.31 -2.32
CA GLN A 36 21.32 0.92 -2.72
C GLN A 36 20.21 0.00 -2.26
N VAL A 37 19.67 0.22 -1.08
CA VAL A 37 18.52 -0.52 -0.55
C VAL A 37 17.32 -0.33 -1.48
N ILE A 38 17.03 0.91 -1.90
CA ILE A 38 15.94 1.22 -2.83
C ILE A 38 16.17 0.50 -4.16
N SER A 39 17.37 0.56 -4.72
CA SER A 39 17.68 -0.05 -6.02
C SER A 39 17.48 -1.56 -5.97
N SER A 40 17.97 -2.21 -4.92
CA SER A 40 17.84 -3.65 -4.75
C SER A 40 16.39 -4.07 -4.56
N ALA A 41 15.64 -3.33 -3.73
CA ALA A 41 14.24 -3.61 -3.49
C ALA A 41 13.41 -3.40 -4.76
N SER A 42 13.66 -2.29 -5.49
CA SER A 42 12.92 -1.95 -6.71
C SER A 42 13.03 -3.04 -7.78
N ALA A 43 14.19 -3.68 -7.88
CA ALA A 43 14.40 -4.74 -8.86
C ALA A 43 13.50 -5.95 -8.61
N GLY A 44 13.08 -6.19 -7.36
CA GLY A 44 12.21 -7.31 -7.00
C GLY A 44 10.73 -7.07 -7.26
N TYR A 45 10.33 -5.84 -7.58
CA TYR A 45 8.92 -5.52 -7.83
C TYR A 45 8.61 -5.57 -9.33
N PRO A 46 7.50 -6.22 -9.74
CA PRO A 46 7.08 -6.17 -11.15
C PRO A 46 6.96 -4.75 -11.70
N LEU A 47 6.52 -3.78 -10.90
CA LEU A 47 6.45 -2.38 -11.34
C LEU A 47 7.80 -1.66 -11.26
N GLN A 48 8.85 -2.35 -10.80
CA GLN A 48 10.25 -1.90 -10.86
C GLN A 48 10.54 -0.63 -10.06
N ARG A 49 9.77 -0.39 -9.02
CA ARG A 49 10.01 0.67 -8.05
C ARG A 49 9.34 0.33 -6.73
N ILE A 50 9.84 0.94 -5.65
CA ILE A 50 9.15 0.84 -4.36
C ILE A 50 8.01 1.85 -4.30
N ALA A 51 7.09 1.67 -3.35
CA ALA A 51 5.97 2.58 -3.19
C ALA A 51 6.42 3.91 -2.58
N THR A 52 5.67 4.96 -2.90
CA THR A 52 5.78 6.25 -2.23
C THR A 52 4.55 6.43 -1.32
N PRO A 53 4.61 7.37 -0.34
CA PRO A 53 3.42 7.70 0.44
C PRO A 53 2.22 8.09 -0.44
N ASP A 54 2.46 8.78 -1.56
CA ASP A 54 1.39 9.16 -2.49
C ASP A 54 0.73 7.96 -3.14
N ASP A 55 1.48 6.90 -3.42
CA ASP A 55 0.89 5.66 -3.96
C ASP A 55 -0.11 5.07 -2.98
N ILE A 56 0.24 5.05 -1.71
CA ILE A 56 -0.63 4.51 -0.66
C ILE A 56 -1.84 5.42 -0.45
N ALA A 57 -1.61 6.72 -0.37
CA ALA A 57 -2.70 7.70 -0.23
C ALA A 57 -3.67 7.64 -1.40
N GLY A 58 -3.15 7.48 -2.63
CA GLY A 58 -3.97 7.34 -3.82
C GLY A 58 -4.86 6.10 -3.79
N ALA A 59 -4.33 4.98 -3.31
CA ALA A 59 -5.11 3.75 -3.16
C ALA A 59 -6.23 3.92 -2.12
N ILE A 60 -5.94 4.56 -1.00
CA ILE A 60 -6.94 4.84 0.04
C ILE A 60 -8.03 5.75 -0.53
N LEU A 61 -7.64 6.83 -1.20
CA LEU A 61 -8.59 7.77 -1.78
C LEU A 61 -9.48 7.09 -2.82
N GLY A 62 -8.90 6.20 -3.63
CA GLY A 62 -9.66 5.42 -4.61
C GLY A 62 -10.75 4.57 -3.98
N LEU A 63 -10.48 3.96 -2.83
CA LEU A 63 -11.50 3.20 -2.10
C LEU A 63 -12.59 4.10 -1.53
N ILE A 64 -12.22 5.31 -1.09
CA ILE A 64 -13.20 6.27 -0.54
C ILE A 64 -14.12 6.80 -1.64
N THR A 65 -13.56 7.16 -2.79
CA THR A 65 -14.29 7.91 -3.82
C THR A 65 -14.87 7.04 -4.93
N GLY A 66 -14.34 5.83 -5.15
CA GLY A 66 -14.72 5.00 -6.28
C GLY A 66 -15.21 3.61 -5.95
N GLY A 67 -15.20 3.21 -4.69
CA GLY A 67 -15.53 1.85 -4.29
C GLY A 67 -16.83 1.72 -3.52
N ASP A 68 -17.92 2.30 -4.00
CA ASP A 68 -19.18 2.37 -3.24
C ASP A 68 -19.75 1.01 -2.88
N PHE A 69 -19.47 -0.02 -3.67
CA PHE A 69 -19.95 -1.38 -3.42
C PHE A 69 -18.87 -2.31 -2.87
N VAL A 70 -17.77 -1.74 -2.33
CA VAL A 70 -16.65 -2.51 -1.81
C VAL A 70 -16.57 -2.35 -0.30
N THR A 71 -16.66 -3.45 0.43
CA THR A 71 -16.43 -3.46 1.87
C THR A 71 -15.80 -4.79 2.27
N GLY A 72 -15.08 -4.81 3.38
CA GLY A 72 -14.46 -6.00 3.92
C GLY A 72 -13.25 -6.50 3.15
N GLN A 73 -12.67 -5.69 2.27
CA GLN A 73 -11.57 -6.09 1.42
C GLN A 73 -10.24 -5.55 1.91
N THR A 74 -9.17 -6.28 1.56
CA THR A 74 -7.81 -5.82 1.74
C THR A 74 -7.21 -5.60 0.35
N LEU A 75 -6.82 -4.36 0.06
CA LEU A 75 -6.18 -4.01 -1.20
C LEU A 75 -4.67 -4.03 -1.01
N LEU A 76 -4.00 -4.90 -1.74
CA LEU A 76 -2.53 -4.96 -1.73
C LEU A 76 -1.98 -3.87 -2.63
N VAL A 77 -1.12 -3.00 -2.07
CA VAL A 77 -0.47 -1.92 -2.81
C VAL A 77 1.03 -2.22 -2.77
N ASP A 78 1.44 -3.20 -3.58
CA ASP A 78 2.74 -3.83 -3.50
C ASP A 78 3.50 -3.91 -4.83
N GLY A 79 3.07 -3.14 -5.82
CA GLY A 79 3.74 -3.13 -7.13
C GLY A 79 3.79 -4.50 -7.81
N GLY A 80 2.93 -5.42 -7.41
CA GLY A 80 2.88 -6.77 -7.95
C GLY A 80 3.80 -7.77 -7.24
N LEU A 81 4.44 -7.39 -6.13
CA LEU A 81 5.40 -8.25 -5.44
C LEU A 81 4.80 -9.60 -5.06
N SER A 82 3.54 -9.62 -4.61
CA SER A 82 2.87 -10.86 -4.20
C SER A 82 2.61 -11.82 -5.36
N LEU A 83 2.75 -11.37 -6.59
CA LEU A 83 2.55 -12.18 -7.79
C LEU A 83 3.83 -12.84 -8.28
N SER A 84 4.98 -12.44 -7.75
CA SER A 84 6.29 -12.90 -8.21
C SER A 84 6.88 -14.01 -7.35
#